data_aa1689bd8a6398d045de5adbe6141d86
#
_entry.id   aa1689bd8a6398d045de5adbe6141d86
#
_cell.length_a   1.000
_cell.length_b   1.000
_cell.length_c   1.000
_cell.angle_alpha   90.00
_cell.angle_beta   90.00
_cell.angle_gamma   90.00
#
_symmetry.space_group_name_H-M   'P 1'
#
loop_
_entity.id
_entity.type
_entity.pdbx_description
1 polymer ?
#
loop_
_entity_poly.entity_id
_entity_poly.type
_entity_poly.pdbx_seq_one_letter_code
_entity_poly.pdbx_strand_id
1 'polypeptide(L)' 'MQTEVIRIKGMTCMGCVNSVKNVLEKIPGVGSADVSLEQKQVTMQYDAATTNADQFKDAITEAGFEVVTG' A
#
# COMPACT_ATOMS: atom_id res chain seq x y z
N MET A 1 -2.49 -6.69 15.33
CA MET A 1 -2.32 -6.14 13.97
C MET A 1 -1.46 -7.06 13.13
N GLN A 2 -1.74 -7.13 11.86
CA GLN A 2 -0.97 -7.96 10.92
C GLN A 2 -0.10 -7.07 10.04
N THR A 3 0.97 -7.65 9.54
CA THR A 3 1.87 -6.95 8.62
C THR A 3 1.72 -7.55 7.22
N GLU A 4 1.57 -6.68 6.23
CA GLU A 4 1.47 -7.09 4.83
C GLU A 4 2.49 -6.33 4.01
N VAL A 5 3.17 -7.02 3.11
CA VAL A 5 4.10 -6.41 2.17
C VAL A 5 3.52 -6.54 0.78
N ILE A 6 3.35 -5.41 0.11
CA ILE A 6 2.79 -5.36 -1.25
C ILE A 6 3.81 -4.71 -2.17
N ARG A 7 4.15 -5.40 -3.24
CA ARG A 7 5.03 -4.83 -4.26
C ARG A 7 4.21 -4.01 -5.24
N ILE A 8 4.74 -2.86 -5.60
CA ILE A 8 4.05 -1.90 -6.45
C ILE A 8 4.89 -1.58 -7.67
N LYS A 9 4.26 -1.64 -8.83
CA LYS A 9 4.89 -1.32 -10.10
C LYS A 9 4.44 0.07 -10.54
N GLY A 10 5.36 0.83 -11.14
CA GLY A 10 5.07 2.20 -11.59
C GLY A 10 5.41 3.28 -10.59
N MET A 11 5.92 2.91 -9.43
CA MET A 11 6.34 3.85 -8.41
C MET A 11 7.77 4.29 -8.71
N THR A 12 7.92 5.45 -9.34
CA THR A 12 9.21 5.88 -9.86
C THR A 12 9.76 7.15 -9.22
N CYS A 13 9.01 7.80 -8.33
CA CYS A 13 9.45 9.03 -7.70
C CYS A 13 8.88 9.17 -6.29
N MET A 14 9.41 10.14 -5.54
CA MET A 14 8.95 10.37 -4.16
C MET A 14 7.49 10.82 -4.11
N GLY A 15 7.03 11.54 -5.11
CA GLY A 15 5.62 11.90 -5.20
C GLY A 15 4.72 10.68 -5.28
N CYS A 16 5.16 9.66 -6.01
CA CYS A 16 4.44 8.40 -6.09
C CYS A 16 4.40 7.70 -4.74
N VAL A 17 5.52 7.70 -4.02
CA VAL A 17 5.59 7.12 -2.67
C VAL A 17 4.57 7.78 -1.75
N ASN A 18 4.53 9.11 -1.76
CA ASN A 18 3.59 9.85 -0.92
C ASN A 18 2.14 9.56 -1.30
N SER A 19 1.85 9.45 -2.58
CA SER A 19 0.50 9.14 -3.05
C SER A 19 0.03 7.78 -2.55
N VAL A 20 0.88 6.76 -2.69
CA VAL A 20 0.56 5.42 -2.23
C VAL A 20 0.34 5.42 -0.72
N LYS A 21 1.23 6.05 0.03
CA LYS A 21 1.12 6.12 1.48
C LYS A 21 -0.18 6.78 1.90
N ASN A 22 -0.51 7.92 1.30
CA ASN A 22 -1.73 8.65 1.65
C ASN A 22 -2.98 7.82 1.37
N VAL A 23 -3.02 7.16 0.22
CA VAL A 23 -4.16 6.34 -0.15
C VAL A 23 -4.36 5.20 0.84
N LEU A 24 -3.27 4.54 1.23
CA LEU A 24 -3.35 3.41 2.14
C LEU A 24 -3.71 3.83 3.56
N GLU A 25 -3.19 4.96 4.01
CA GLU A 25 -3.49 5.45 5.35
C GLU A 25 -4.94 5.89 5.51
N LYS A 26 -5.64 6.16 4.42
CA LYS A 26 -7.06 6.53 4.46
C LYS A 26 -7.97 5.33 4.65
N ILE A 27 -7.46 4.13 4.49
CA ILE A 27 -8.27 2.92 4.62
C ILE A 27 -8.51 2.64 6.11
N PRO A 28 -9.78 2.47 6.54
CA PRO A 28 -10.05 2.12 7.93
C PRO A 28 -9.38 0.79 8.29
N GLY A 29 -8.77 0.75 9.46
CA GLY A 29 -8.09 -0.45 9.93
C GLY A 29 -6.59 -0.46 9.67
N VAL A 30 -6.08 0.45 8.85
CA VAL A 30 -4.64 0.56 8.60
C VAL A 30 -3.99 1.36 9.72
N GLY A 31 -3.05 0.73 10.42
CA GLY A 31 -2.32 1.38 11.51
C GLY A 31 -1.15 2.20 11.01
N SER A 32 -0.40 1.67 10.05
CA SER A 32 0.71 2.40 9.47
C SER A 32 1.03 1.84 8.09
N ALA A 33 1.64 2.68 7.25
CA ALA A 33 2.10 2.28 5.93
C ALA A 33 3.50 2.83 5.72
N ASP A 34 4.44 1.95 5.43
CA ASP A 34 5.83 2.32 5.20
C ASP A 34 6.18 1.94 3.76
N VAL A 35 6.36 2.95 2.92
CA VAL A 35 6.62 2.75 1.50
C VAL A 35 8.10 2.88 1.23
N SER A 36 8.67 1.89 0.54
CA SER A 36 10.07 1.90 0.13
C SER A 36 10.16 2.08 -1.38
N LEU A 37 10.70 3.22 -1.81
CA LEU A 37 10.91 3.49 -3.22
C LEU A 37 12.02 2.61 -3.79
N GLU A 38 13.05 2.37 -3.00
CA GLU A 38 14.18 1.55 -3.43
C GLU A 38 13.78 0.12 -3.74
N GLN A 39 12.95 -0.44 -2.89
CA GLN A 39 12.46 -1.81 -3.06
C GLN A 39 11.14 -1.87 -3.82
N LYS A 40 10.53 -0.73 -4.08
CA LYS A 40 9.27 -0.61 -4.79
C LYS A 40 8.18 -1.45 -4.13
N GLN A 41 8.11 -1.35 -2.81
CA GLN A 41 7.14 -2.10 -2.04
C GLN A 41 6.63 -1.24 -0.87
N VAL A 42 5.50 -1.65 -0.32
CA VAL A 42 4.95 -1.02 0.87
C VAL A 42 4.76 -2.08 1.94
N THR A 43 5.22 -1.77 3.14
CA THR A 43 4.98 -2.61 4.31
C THR A 43 3.95 -1.90 5.17
N MET A 44 2.84 -2.55 5.45
CA MET A 44 1.79 -1.91 6.22
C MET A 44 1.33 -2.81 7.35
N GLN A 45 0.87 -2.17 8.42
CA GLN A 45 0.26 -2.86 9.54
C GLN A 45 -1.22 -2.51 9.55
N TYR A 46 -2.05 -3.52 9.68
CA TYR A 46 -3.49 -3.34 9.61
C TYR A 46 -4.21 -4.32 10.52
N ASP A 47 -5.47 -4.00 10.77
CA ASP A 47 -6.35 -4.87 11.56
C ASP A 47 -7.17 -5.74 10.59
N ALA A 48 -6.87 -7.03 10.59
CA ALA A 48 -7.52 -7.96 9.68
C ALA A 48 -9.03 -8.10 9.92
N ALA A 49 -9.49 -7.70 11.10
CA ALA A 49 -10.91 -7.72 11.42
C ALA A 49 -11.65 -6.53 10.79
N THR A 50 -10.93 -5.45 10.47
CA THR A 50 -11.52 -4.23 9.94
C THR A 50 -11.33 -4.10 8.43
N THR A 51 -10.21 -4.58 7.92
CA THR A 51 -9.87 -4.44 6.50
C THR A 51 -9.14 -5.69 6.00
N ASN A 52 -8.90 -5.78 4.71
CA ASN A 52 -8.20 -6.91 4.12
C ASN A 52 -7.29 -6.46 2.99
N ALA A 53 -6.48 -7.39 2.48
CA ALA A 53 -5.49 -7.09 1.45
C ALA A 53 -6.12 -6.66 0.12
N ASP A 54 -7.32 -7.13 -0.19
CA ASP A 54 -8.01 -6.76 -1.43
C ASP A 54 -8.30 -5.26 -1.47
N GLN A 55 -8.65 -4.67 -0.32
CA GLN A 55 -8.88 -3.23 -0.25
C GLN A 55 -7.62 -2.44 -0.55
N PHE A 56 -6.48 -2.92 -0.08
CA PHE A 56 -5.19 -2.27 -0.34
C PHE A 56 -4.86 -2.31 -1.82
N LYS A 57 -5.06 -3.46 -2.44
CA LYS A 57 -4.79 -3.61 -3.88
C LYS A 57 -5.69 -2.71 -4.71
N ASP A 58 -6.96 -2.64 -4.36
CA ASP A 58 -7.90 -1.77 -5.07
C ASP A 58 -7.50 -0.30 -4.93
N ALA A 59 -7.12 0.12 -3.73
CA ALA A 59 -6.72 1.50 -3.48
C ALA A 59 -5.48 1.87 -4.29
N ILE A 60 -4.50 0.97 -4.36
CA ILE A 60 -3.28 1.20 -5.12
C ILE A 60 -3.60 1.29 -6.61
N THR A 61 -4.46 0.42 -7.11
CA THR A 61 -4.87 0.43 -8.51
C THR A 61 -5.60 1.72 -8.87
N GLU A 62 -6.49 2.18 -7.98
CA GLU A 62 -7.21 3.42 -8.19
C GLU A 62 -6.29 4.64 -8.19
N ALA A 63 -5.18 4.57 -7.47
CA ALA A 63 -4.20 5.65 -7.44
C ALA A 63 -3.34 5.69 -8.72
N GLY A 64 -3.51 4.73 -9.61
CA GLY A 64 -2.78 4.70 -10.88
C GLY A 64 -1.54 3.81 -10.87
N PHE A 65 -1.39 2.98 -9.85
CA PHE A 65 -0.26 2.05 -9.73
C PHE A 65 -0.71 0.63 -9.97
N GLU A 66 0.25 -0.25 -10.17
CA GLU A 66 -0.03 -1.66 -10.39
C GLU A 66 0.54 -2.48 -9.23
N VAL A 67 -0.26 -3.42 -8.73
CA VAL A 67 0.19 -4.33 -7.68
C VAL A 67 0.82 -5.55 -8.33
N VAL A 68 2.03 -5.86 -7.90
CA VAL A 68 2.74 -7.06 -8.37
C VAL A 68 2.40 -8.19 -7.41
N THR A 69 1.71 -9.20 -7.93
CA THR A 69 1.38 -10.40 -7.17
C THR A 69 2.26 -11.54 -7.63
N GLY A 70 2.91 -12.16 -6.71
CA GLY A 70 3.72 -13.32 -7.10
C GLY A 70 4.92 -13.52 -6.29
#